data_7be69694ce1219bfd8e6fc5615839f06
#
_entry.id   7be69694ce1219bfd8e6fc5615839f06
#
_cell.length_a   1.000
_cell.length_b   1.000
_cell.length_c   1.000
_cell.angle_alpha   90.00
_cell.angle_beta   90.00
_cell.angle_gamma   90.00
#
_symmetry.space_group_name_H-M   'P 1'
#
loop_
_entity.id
_entity.type
_entity.pdbx_description
1 polymer ?
#
loop_
_entity_poly.entity_id
_entity_poly.type
_entity_poly.pdbx_seq_one_letter_code
_entity_poly.pdbx_strand_id
1 'polypeptide(L)'
;FAVDLVPCYAVDSATAIRSAVDRTPFHTRYIDTHIDDTLARDIRLFKRFLKGIGAYGSDLRTEGFSGYLAELLVVEYDGIEPLLRAAADWHPPVTLDPESHGTEHFDDPLTVVDPTDPERNVAAVLSATNLARFQHYARELLADPREQLFFPPAPSPLDSAAVRQHL
;
A
#
# COMPACT_ATOMS: atom_id res chain seq x y z
N PHE A 1 -22.59 -9.14 1.84
CA PHE A 1 -21.48 -8.37 2.41
C PHE A 1 -20.68 -9.29 3.32
N ALA A 2 -19.36 -9.30 3.19
CA ALA A 2 -18.46 -9.82 4.22
C ALA A 2 -18.14 -8.66 5.18
N VAL A 3 -18.26 -8.88 6.47
CA VAL A 3 -17.92 -7.90 7.50
C VAL A 3 -16.94 -8.55 8.46
N ASP A 4 -15.79 -7.93 8.63
CA ASP A 4 -14.81 -8.33 9.64
C ASP A 4 -15.06 -7.52 10.91
N LEU A 5 -15.34 -8.23 12.01
CA LEU A 5 -15.52 -7.62 13.33
C LEU A 5 -14.28 -7.91 14.18
N VAL A 6 -13.47 -6.90 14.41
CA VAL A 6 -12.21 -7.03 15.15
C VAL A 6 -12.30 -6.23 16.44
N PRO A 7 -12.22 -6.86 17.63
CA PRO A 7 -12.18 -6.14 18.90
C PRO A 7 -10.85 -5.41 19.06
N CYS A 8 -10.89 -4.19 19.59
CA CYS A 8 -9.72 -3.40 19.95
C CYS A 8 -9.86 -2.81 21.36
N TYR A 9 -8.75 -2.45 21.98
CA TYR A 9 -8.77 -1.70 23.23
C TYR A 9 -9.09 -0.23 22.95
N ALA A 10 -9.88 0.38 23.84
CA ALA A 10 -10.03 1.83 23.86
C ALA A 10 -8.76 2.43 24.47
N VAL A 11 -7.94 3.04 23.63
CA VAL A 11 -6.69 3.71 24.02
C VAL A 11 -6.73 5.18 23.62
N ASP A 12 -6.01 6.05 24.35
CA ASP A 12 -6.08 7.49 24.16
C ASP A 12 -5.20 7.98 23.00
N SER A 13 -4.19 7.17 22.59
CA SER A 13 -3.28 7.50 21.49
C SER A 13 -2.80 6.25 20.75
N ALA A 14 -2.38 6.42 19.49
CA ALA A 14 -1.80 5.36 18.68
C ALA A 14 -0.43 4.88 19.20
N THR A 15 0.22 5.66 20.09
CA THR A 15 1.48 5.29 20.76
C THR A 15 1.25 4.47 22.04
N ALA A 16 0.00 4.43 22.58
CA ALA A 16 -0.36 3.72 23.81
C ALA A 16 -1.06 2.38 23.53
N ILE A 17 -0.85 1.78 22.38
CA ILE A 17 -1.51 0.55 21.95
C ILE A 17 -1.09 -0.66 22.77
N ARG A 18 -2.00 -1.65 22.85
CA ARG A 18 -1.79 -2.98 23.45
C ARG A 18 -1.78 -4.09 22.41
N SER A 19 -2.39 -3.84 21.27
CA SER A 19 -2.40 -4.74 20.10
C SER A 19 -2.33 -3.93 18.80
N ALA A 20 -1.89 -4.56 17.72
CA ALA A 20 -1.76 -3.89 16.42
C ALA A 20 -3.08 -3.30 15.90
N VAL A 21 -4.22 -3.90 16.24
CA VAL A 21 -5.56 -3.46 15.80
C VAL A 21 -6.04 -2.20 16.51
N ASP A 22 -5.44 -1.84 17.64
CA ASP A 22 -5.82 -0.63 18.40
C ASP A 22 -5.50 0.66 17.63
N ARG A 23 -4.61 0.61 16.64
CA ARG A 23 -4.32 1.74 15.74
C ARG A 23 -5.45 2.02 14.74
N THR A 24 -6.24 1.03 14.39
CA THR A 24 -7.26 1.15 13.34
C THR A 24 -8.19 2.35 13.51
N PRO A 25 -8.73 2.68 14.69
CA PRO A 25 -9.56 3.86 14.85
C PRO A 25 -8.85 5.19 14.58
N PHE A 26 -7.54 5.28 14.89
CA PHE A 26 -6.73 6.48 14.62
C PHE A 26 -6.44 6.62 13.14
N HIS A 27 -6.04 5.54 12.48
CA HIS A 27 -5.82 5.49 11.03
C HIS A 27 -7.09 5.88 10.26
N THR A 28 -8.24 5.28 10.61
CA THR A 28 -9.52 5.61 9.97
C THR A 28 -9.85 7.09 10.14
N ARG A 29 -9.72 7.63 11.35
CA ARG A 29 -9.98 9.04 11.59
C ARG A 29 -9.05 9.96 10.80
N TYR A 30 -7.76 9.62 10.73
CA TYR A 30 -6.79 10.39 9.95
C TYR A 30 -7.20 10.43 8.48
N ILE A 31 -7.44 9.26 7.89
CA ILE A 31 -7.85 9.17 6.49
C ILE A 31 -9.16 9.92 6.24
N ASP A 32 -10.20 9.69 7.06
CA ASP A 32 -11.52 10.33 6.91
C ASP A 32 -11.45 11.87 6.93
N THR A 33 -10.46 12.45 7.60
CA THR A 33 -10.27 13.91 7.64
C THR A 33 -9.49 14.46 6.45
N HIS A 34 -8.83 13.60 5.65
CA HIS A 34 -7.97 14.00 4.54
C HIS A 34 -8.49 13.58 3.16
N ILE A 35 -9.62 12.87 3.09
CA ILE A 35 -10.18 12.41 1.83
C ILE A 35 -11.50 13.10 1.49
N ASP A 36 -11.69 13.34 0.22
CA ASP A 36 -12.98 13.65 -0.41
C ASP A 36 -13.45 12.46 -1.29
N ASP A 37 -14.56 12.64 -1.98
CA ASP A 37 -15.10 11.64 -2.89
C ASP A 37 -14.15 11.29 -4.05
N THR A 38 -13.29 12.20 -4.47
CA THR A 38 -12.32 12.01 -5.55
C THR A 38 -11.18 11.14 -5.08
N LEU A 39 -10.53 11.53 -3.98
CA LEU A 39 -9.46 10.73 -3.37
C LEU A 39 -9.95 9.35 -2.95
N ALA A 40 -11.19 9.23 -2.46
CA ALA A 40 -11.77 7.92 -2.13
C ALA A 40 -11.93 7.02 -3.36
N ARG A 41 -12.18 7.56 -4.56
CA ARG A 41 -12.19 6.79 -5.82
C ARG A 41 -10.77 6.40 -6.23
N ASP A 42 -9.83 7.33 -6.13
CA ASP A 42 -8.42 7.10 -6.45
C ASP A 42 -7.79 6.04 -5.55
N ILE A 43 -8.09 6.05 -4.26
CA ILE A 43 -7.68 5.01 -3.31
C ILE A 43 -8.21 3.63 -3.75
N ARG A 44 -9.49 3.53 -4.12
CA ARG A 44 -10.06 2.25 -4.59
C ARG A 44 -9.39 1.79 -5.89
N LEU A 45 -9.14 2.72 -6.80
CA LEU A 45 -8.46 2.44 -8.07
C LEU A 45 -7.03 1.99 -7.83
N PHE A 46 -6.28 2.68 -6.97
CA PHE A 46 -4.91 2.32 -6.60
C PHE A 46 -4.83 0.94 -5.93
N LYS A 47 -5.70 0.66 -4.96
CA LYS A 47 -5.79 -0.68 -4.36
C LYS A 47 -6.11 -1.76 -5.40
N ARG A 48 -6.94 -1.43 -6.40
CA ARG A 48 -7.24 -2.36 -7.49
C ARG A 48 -6.04 -2.59 -8.40
N PHE A 49 -5.28 -1.54 -8.73
CA PHE A 49 -4.03 -1.62 -9.46
C PHE A 49 -3.01 -2.50 -8.73
N LEU A 50 -2.76 -2.24 -7.45
CA LEU A 50 -1.85 -3.06 -6.63
C LEU A 50 -2.25 -4.54 -6.60
N LYS A 51 -3.55 -4.85 -6.53
CA LYS A 51 -4.05 -6.23 -6.64
C LYS A 51 -3.79 -6.81 -8.03
N GLY A 52 -3.97 -6.03 -9.08
CA GLY A 52 -3.72 -6.43 -10.46
C GLY A 52 -2.28 -6.83 -10.71
N ILE A 53 -1.34 -6.08 -10.17
CA ILE A 53 0.11 -6.36 -10.30
C ILE A 53 0.67 -7.31 -9.24
N GLY A 54 -0.18 -7.82 -8.32
CA GLY A 54 0.23 -8.78 -7.28
C GLY A 54 1.09 -8.19 -6.17
N ALA A 55 0.92 -6.87 -5.87
CA ALA A 55 1.68 -6.17 -4.83
C ALA A 55 0.80 -5.71 -3.65
N TYR A 56 -0.48 -6.10 -3.57
CA TYR A 56 -1.39 -5.72 -2.50
C TYR A 56 -1.47 -6.78 -1.41
N GLY A 57 -1.23 -6.39 -0.17
CA GLY A 57 -1.31 -7.23 1.02
C GLY A 57 -0.02 -7.14 1.85
N SER A 58 -0.17 -7.03 3.17
CA SER A 58 0.95 -6.93 4.12
C SER A 58 1.20 -8.23 4.90
N ASP A 59 0.65 -9.33 4.41
CA ASP A 59 0.97 -10.65 4.96
C ASP A 59 2.38 -11.10 4.55
N LEU A 60 2.99 -11.99 5.35
CA LEU A 60 4.37 -12.48 5.14
C LEU A 60 4.61 -13.19 3.79
N ARG A 61 3.57 -13.62 3.12
CA ARG A 61 3.70 -14.25 1.81
C ARG A 61 3.75 -13.21 0.69
N THR A 62 3.01 -12.13 0.87
CA THR A 62 2.89 -11.06 -0.13
C THR A 62 3.98 -10.00 0.06
N GLU A 63 4.25 -9.58 1.30
CA GLU A 63 5.18 -8.48 1.63
C GLU A 63 4.95 -7.24 0.76
N GLY A 64 3.68 -6.92 0.53
CA GLY A 64 3.24 -5.86 -0.36
C GLY A 64 2.67 -4.66 0.39
N PHE A 65 1.93 -3.85 -0.34
CA PHE A 65 1.30 -2.64 0.18
C PHE A 65 0.08 -3.00 1.04
N SER A 66 0.08 -2.55 2.29
CA SER A 66 -1.11 -2.64 3.15
C SER A 66 -2.23 -1.70 2.65
N GLY A 67 -3.45 -1.94 3.13
CA GLY A 67 -4.58 -1.04 2.82
C GLY A 67 -4.33 0.39 3.26
N TYR A 68 -3.80 0.57 4.46
CA TYR A 68 -3.48 1.88 5.04
C TYR A 68 -2.31 2.57 4.33
N LEU A 69 -1.24 1.83 4.00
CA LEU A 69 -0.15 2.38 3.18
C LEU A 69 -0.66 2.92 1.83
N ALA A 70 -1.53 2.15 1.17
CA ALA A 70 -2.11 2.58 -0.10
C ALA A 70 -2.97 3.85 0.03
N GLU A 71 -3.71 3.99 1.13
CA GLU A 71 -4.48 5.20 1.45
C GLU A 71 -3.58 6.40 1.67
N LEU A 72 -2.57 6.27 2.54
CA LEU A 72 -1.62 7.34 2.84
C LEU A 72 -0.90 7.84 1.59
N LEU A 73 -0.44 6.94 0.73
CA LEU A 73 0.27 7.34 -0.49
C LEU A 73 -0.63 8.15 -1.44
N VAL A 74 -1.90 7.78 -1.60
CA VAL A 74 -2.83 8.55 -2.44
C VAL A 74 -3.14 9.90 -1.82
N VAL A 75 -3.29 9.99 -0.51
CA VAL A 75 -3.49 11.26 0.22
C VAL A 75 -2.26 12.15 0.09
N GLU A 76 -1.07 11.64 0.31
CA GLU A 76 0.19 12.38 0.28
C GLU A 76 0.46 13.03 -1.09
N TYR A 77 0.10 12.35 -2.17
CA TYR A 77 0.30 12.83 -3.54
C TYR A 77 -0.93 13.49 -4.16
N ASP A 78 -2.02 13.65 -3.39
CA ASP A 78 -3.28 14.24 -3.86
C ASP A 78 -3.84 13.54 -5.13
N GLY A 79 -3.76 12.21 -5.15
CA GLY A 79 -4.33 11.38 -6.21
C GLY A 79 -3.43 10.27 -6.75
N ILE A 80 -4.04 9.36 -7.51
CA ILE A 80 -3.34 8.21 -8.09
C ILE A 80 -2.34 8.61 -9.19
N GLU A 81 -2.68 9.53 -10.08
CA GLU A 81 -1.80 9.90 -11.19
C GLU A 81 -0.53 10.63 -10.69
N PRO A 82 -0.59 11.63 -9.80
CA PRO A 82 0.59 12.23 -9.19
C PRO A 82 1.45 11.22 -8.43
N LEU A 83 0.83 10.28 -7.69
CA LEU A 83 1.54 9.20 -7.02
C LEU A 83 2.31 8.32 -8.01
N LEU A 84 1.68 7.87 -9.11
CA LEU A 84 2.34 7.04 -10.12
C LEU A 84 3.52 7.75 -10.78
N ARG A 85 3.38 9.05 -11.08
CA ARG A 85 4.46 9.87 -11.64
C ARG A 85 5.63 9.99 -10.67
N ALA A 86 5.36 10.30 -9.41
CA ALA A 86 6.41 10.37 -8.40
C ALA A 86 7.09 9.01 -8.19
N ALA A 87 6.32 7.94 -8.06
CA ALA A 87 6.83 6.58 -7.85
C ALA A 87 7.69 6.07 -9.03
N ALA A 88 7.37 6.47 -10.25
CA ALA A 88 8.18 6.13 -11.43
C ALA A 88 9.63 6.65 -11.32
N ASP A 89 9.82 7.77 -10.60
CA ASP A 89 11.11 8.44 -10.44
C ASP A 89 11.75 8.23 -9.05
N TRP A 90 11.13 7.46 -8.17
CA TRP A 90 11.73 7.19 -6.86
C TRP A 90 13.07 6.47 -6.96
N HIS A 91 14.01 6.87 -6.11
CA HIS A 91 15.33 6.25 -5.95
C HIS A 91 15.46 5.77 -4.50
N PRO A 92 15.13 4.51 -4.20
CA PRO A 92 15.21 3.99 -2.84
C PRO A 92 16.61 4.13 -2.21
N PRO A 93 16.72 4.43 -0.91
CA PRO A 93 15.61 4.58 0.04
C PRO A 93 14.81 5.88 -0.16
N VAL A 94 13.50 5.79 -0.03
CA VAL A 94 12.56 6.93 -0.11
C VAL A 94 11.91 7.14 1.25
N THR A 95 11.86 8.40 1.73
CA THR A 95 11.21 8.75 2.99
C THR A 95 10.11 9.79 2.75
N LEU A 96 8.92 9.49 3.25
CA LEU A 96 7.77 10.36 3.30
C LEU A 96 7.37 10.57 4.76
N ASP A 97 7.14 11.81 5.16
CA ASP A 97 6.74 12.20 6.51
C ASP A 97 5.59 13.22 6.42
N PRO A 98 4.35 12.74 6.27
CA PRO A 98 3.19 13.58 5.97
C PRO A 98 2.94 14.69 7.01
N GLU A 99 3.22 14.41 8.29
CA GLU A 99 3.00 15.36 9.39
C GLU A 99 4.28 16.09 9.83
N SER A 100 5.40 15.86 9.14
CA SER A 100 6.70 16.48 9.47
C SER A 100 7.11 16.26 10.94
N HIS A 101 6.94 15.03 11.41
CA HIS A 101 7.28 14.66 12.80
C HIS A 101 8.78 14.79 13.12
N GLY A 102 9.62 14.79 12.07
CA GLY A 102 11.06 14.64 12.26
C GLY A 102 11.38 13.17 12.56
N THR A 103 12.30 12.59 11.88
CA THR A 103 12.32 11.15 11.70
C THR A 103 13.17 10.40 12.71
N GLU A 104 12.64 9.31 13.22
CA GLU A 104 13.40 8.09 13.46
C GLU A 104 14.01 7.58 12.14
N HIS A 105 15.21 7.02 12.18
CA HIS A 105 15.85 6.47 10.98
C HIS A 105 15.41 5.02 10.78
N PHE A 106 14.83 4.74 9.60
CA PHE A 106 14.42 3.41 9.19
C PHE A 106 15.28 2.95 8.00
N ASP A 107 15.76 1.69 8.04
CA ASP A 107 16.60 1.10 6.97
C ASP A 107 15.76 0.41 5.87
N ASP A 108 14.52 0.83 5.68
CA ASP A 108 13.60 0.25 4.72
C ASP A 108 13.72 0.91 3.33
N PRO A 109 13.41 0.19 2.24
CA PRO A 109 13.45 0.76 0.89
C PRO A 109 12.41 1.87 0.69
N LEU A 110 11.32 1.84 1.43
CA LEU A 110 10.33 2.91 1.54
C LEU A 110 10.02 3.12 3.02
N THR A 111 10.16 4.35 3.47
CA THR A 111 9.69 4.81 4.78
C THR A 111 8.50 5.73 4.56
N VAL A 112 7.38 5.40 5.19
CA VAL A 112 6.23 6.30 5.34
C VAL A 112 5.96 6.42 6.84
N VAL A 113 6.36 7.54 7.42
CA VAL A 113 6.15 7.81 8.85
C VAL A 113 4.66 7.84 9.12
N ASP A 114 4.21 7.08 10.11
CA ASP A 114 2.79 7.02 10.46
C ASP A 114 2.34 8.38 11.02
N PRO A 115 1.37 9.05 10.40
CA PRO A 115 0.87 10.33 10.90
C PRO A 115 0.35 10.30 12.33
N THR A 116 0.01 9.11 12.83
CA THR A 116 -0.55 8.93 14.17
C THR A 116 0.47 8.37 15.19
N ASP A 117 1.65 7.91 14.70
CA ASP A 117 2.69 7.28 15.53
C ASP A 117 4.07 7.52 14.88
N PRO A 118 4.81 8.58 15.28
CA PRO A 118 6.07 8.95 14.62
C PRO A 118 7.18 7.91 14.73
N GLU A 119 7.09 6.96 15.67
CA GLU A 119 8.08 5.88 15.83
C GLU A 119 7.79 4.67 14.89
N ARG A 120 6.85 4.81 13.97
CA ARG A 120 6.40 3.72 13.11
C ARG A 120 6.58 4.01 11.63
N ASN A 121 7.20 3.08 10.89
CA ASN A 121 7.13 3.03 9.44
C ASN A 121 5.92 2.19 8.99
N VAL A 122 4.95 2.81 8.29
CA VAL A 122 3.77 2.12 7.74
C VAL A 122 4.16 1.13 6.63
N ALA A 123 5.28 1.39 5.95
CA ALA A 123 5.79 0.56 4.86
C ALA A 123 6.76 -0.56 5.30
N ALA A 124 7.00 -0.76 6.60
CA ALA A 124 8.00 -1.69 7.13
C ALA A 124 7.89 -3.16 6.61
N VAL A 125 6.71 -3.59 6.18
CA VAL A 125 6.51 -4.95 5.62
C VAL A 125 6.77 -4.99 4.11
N LEU A 126 6.84 -3.83 3.44
CA LEU A 126 6.97 -3.76 1.99
C LEU A 126 8.38 -4.19 1.55
N SER A 127 8.47 -5.28 0.81
CA SER A 127 9.76 -5.74 0.27
C SER A 127 10.26 -4.84 -0.86
N ALA A 128 11.59 -4.77 -1.01
CA ALA A 128 12.22 -4.06 -2.12
C ALA A 128 11.75 -4.60 -3.49
N THR A 129 11.44 -5.90 -3.57
CA THR A 129 10.91 -6.53 -4.79
C THR A 129 9.53 -5.96 -5.15
N ASN A 130 8.62 -5.81 -4.18
CA ASN A 130 7.30 -5.27 -4.44
C ASN A 130 7.32 -3.75 -4.68
N LEU A 131 8.24 -3.04 -4.05
CA LEU A 131 8.47 -1.63 -4.38
C LEU A 131 8.95 -1.48 -5.83
N ALA A 132 9.95 -2.26 -6.26
CA ALA A 132 10.45 -2.24 -7.64
C ALA A 132 9.37 -2.68 -8.66
N ARG A 133 8.54 -3.68 -8.29
CA ARG A 133 7.39 -4.10 -9.10
C ARG A 133 6.39 -2.96 -9.27
N PHE A 134 6.05 -2.26 -8.20
CA PHE A 134 5.17 -1.09 -8.26
C PHE A 134 5.74 -0.01 -9.18
N GLN A 135 7.01 0.34 -9.04
CA GLN A 135 7.68 1.31 -9.91
C GLN A 135 7.66 0.91 -11.38
N HIS A 136 7.94 -0.36 -11.67
CA HIS A 136 7.90 -0.89 -13.04
C HIS A 136 6.52 -0.71 -13.65
N TYR A 137 5.47 -1.17 -12.98
CA TYR A 137 4.11 -1.08 -13.48
C TYR A 137 3.53 0.33 -13.45
N ALA A 138 4.02 1.22 -12.59
CA ALA A 138 3.68 2.64 -12.64
C ALA A 138 4.18 3.27 -13.97
N ARG A 139 5.42 3.00 -14.37
CA ARG A 139 5.97 3.43 -15.67
C ARG A 139 5.18 2.84 -16.84
N GLU A 140 4.86 1.55 -16.78
CA GLU A 140 4.04 0.87 -17.81
C GLU A 140 2.66 1.51 -17.94
N LEU A 141 1.97 1.76 -16.84
CA LEU A 141 0.63 2.35 -16.84
C LEU A 141 0.65 3.80 -17.35
N LEU A 142 1.68 4.58 -17.01
CA LEU A 142 1.84 5.95 -17.51
C LEU A 142 2.18 6.00 -19.01
N ALA A 143 2.93 5.02 -19.51
CA ALA A 143 3.32 4.95 -20.93
C ALA A 143 2.18 4.40 -21.81
N ASP A 144 1.46 3.41 -21.33
CA ASP A 144 0.40 2.70 -22.05
C ASP A 144 -0.75 2.33 -21.09
N PRO A 145 -1.70 3.25 -20.83
CA PRO A 145 -2.84 3.01 -19.94
C PRO A 145 -3.72 1.87 -20.45
N ARG A 146 -3.79 0.78 -19.67
CA ARG A 146 -4.55 -0.42 -20.06
C ARG A 146 -5.23 -1.10 -18.87
N GLU A 147 -6.44 -1.55 -19.08
CA GLU A 147 -7.30 -2.16 -18.07
C GLU A 147 -6.72 -3.46 -17.49
N GLN A 148 -5.93 -4.19 -18.27
CA GLN A 148 -5.31 -5.46 -17.88
C GLN A 148 -4.38 -5.33 -16.67
N LEU A 149 -3.82 -4.14 -16.40
CA LEU A 149 -3.02 -3.90 -15.20
C LEU A 149 -3.87 -3.86 -13.92
N PHE A 150 -5.15 -3.59 -14.05
CA PHE A 150 -6.12 -3.61 -12.96
C PHE A 150 -6.86 -4.96 -12.85
N PHE A 151 -7.10 -5.61 -13.98
CA PHE A 151 -7.88 -6.84 -14.12
C PHE A 151 -7.10 -7.85 -14.97
N PRO A 152 -6.00 -8.44 -14.42
CA PRO A 152 -5.26 -9.43 -15.16
C PRO A 152 -6.16 -10.63 -15.52
N PRO A 153 -5.95 -11.27 -16.67
CA PRO A 153 -6.68 -12.48 -17.02
C PRO A 153 -6.43 -13.57 -15.97
N ALA A 154 -7.45 -14.37 -15.72
CA ALA A 154 -7.30 -15.51 -14.81
C ALA A 154 -6.16 -16.43 -15.30
N PRO A 155 -5.31 -16.95 -14.40
CA PRO A 155 -4.28 -17.91 -14.78
C PRO A 155 -4.93 -19.08 -15.50
N SER A 156 -4.40 -19.48 -16.65
CA SER A 156 -4.83 -20.72 -17.31
C SER A 156 -4.56 -21.90 -16.39
N PRO A 157 -5.50 -22.85 -16.25
CA PRO A 157 -5.24 -24.08 -15.52
C PRO A 157 -3.97 -24.75 -16.07
N LEU A 158 -3.07 -25.16 -15.20
CA LEU A 158 -1.90 -25.93 -15.59
C LEU A 158 -2.39 -27.25 -16.19
N ASP A 159 -2.07 -27.50 -17.45
CA ASP A 159 -2.27 -28.81 -18.04
C ASP A 159 -1.40 -29.84 -17.31
N SER A 160 -2.00 -30.99 -16.98
CA SER A 160 -1.30 -32.08 -16.31
C SER A 160 -0.09 -32.63 -17.13
N ALA A 161 -0.09 -32.45 -18.46
CA ALA A 161 1.03 -32.78 -19.34
C ALA A 161 2.17 -31.78 -19.18
N ALA A 162 1.87 -30.46 -19.08
CA ALA A 162 2.88 -29.42 -18.84
C ALA A 162 3.54 -29.56 -17.47
N VAL A 163 2.79 -29.94 -16.44
CA VAL A 163 3.34 -30.20 -15.10
C VAL A 163 4.33 -31.34 -15.11
N ARG A 164 4.07 -32.43 -15.86
CA ARG A 164 4.96 -33.62 -15.96
C ARG A 164 6.26 -33.34 -16.73
N GLN A 165 6.32 -32.28 -17.56
CA GLN A 165 7.54 -31.91 -18.29
C GLN A 165 8.53 -31.09 -17.42
N HIS A 166 8.09 -30.59 -16.27
CA HIS A 166 8.89 -29.75 -15.37
C HIS A 166 9.18 -30.40 -14.02
N LEU A 167 8.79 -31.68 -13.82
CA LEU A 167 9.18 -32.53 -12.71
C LEU A 167 10.24 -33.57 -13.16
#